data_da6efc985d6934bd05778baccb36a42f
#
_entry.id   da6efc985d6934bd05778baccb36a42f
#
_cell.length_a   1.000
_cell.length_b   1.000
_cell.length_c   1.000
_cell.angle_alpha   90.00
_cell.angle_beta   90.00
_cell.angle_gamma   90.00
#
_symmetry.space_group_name_H-M   'P 1'
#
loop_
_entity.id
_entity.type
_entity.pdbx_description
1 polymer ?
#
loop_
_entity_poly.entity_id
_entity_poly.type
_entity_poly.pdbx_seq_one_letter_code
_entity_poly.pdbx_strand_id
1 'polypeptide(L)'
;MNFSLEKTYNYLAALICVSIPFMTYAKAFVNICMICLFLIMVVSYNKDKVINIVNEKFFKAFTIFFIFIVICSLFNGSFFEDFAESRKIAQIILLFILFSFVNDKRFLIYGFVTGVLLSSLITDLNILIYYLNSSELLISKSSVEDLFITQRLYLGFFVVISIVLLSFLFQTSNRNKQKVFYALLILFFIFSLFLISSRSAILIAFLLFLITIIYKSKSVFTIGVLLASFVIFSTIIITNKNLSNRFLYSQDSVRTSFIEKIKTHEPRYDIWRFSLQIFDEQNLGFFGLGTYKTQELLVEKYKLMPIDKRKNWFIQRNFNTHNQYVDIILSFGFLGLILFTVFIREIILKTYKNVYSLNLTLSLILFLVIENLFHRQLGSFVLALTIVIAVHIINSQNEKDISS
;
A
#
# COMPACT_ATOMS: atom_id res chain seq x y z
N MET A 1 -32.97 3.20 0.56
CA MET A 1 -32.34 3.28 1.90
C MET A 1 -32.91 4.50 2.62
N ASN A 2 -33.39 4.37 3.87
CA ASN A 2 -33.83 5.55 4.64
C ASN A 2 -32.67 6.55 4.73
N PHE A 3 -32.94 7.84 4.54
CA PHE A 3 -31.94 8.92 4.52
C PHE A 3 -31.02 8.93 5.76
N SER A 4 -31.54 8.50 6.92
CA SER A 4 -30.78 8.36 8.16
C SER A 4 -29.79 7.18 8.11
N LEU A 5 -30.18 6.01 7.59
CA LEU A 5 -29.32 4.83 7.46
C LEU A 5 -28.18 5.05 6.43
N GLU A 6 -28.47 5.79 5.36
CA GLU A 6 -27.46 6.14 4.37
C GLU A 6 -26.35 7.03 4.94
N LYS A 7 -26.74 8.05 5.69
CA LYS A 7 -25.77 8.90 6.38
C LYS A 7 -24.94 8.11 7.38
N THR A 8 -25.60 7.26 8.18
CA THR A 8 -24.90 6.40 9.16
C THR A 8 -23.91 5.50 8.47
N TYR A 9 -24.26 4.91 7.32
CA TYR A 9 -23.36 4.08 6.53
C TYR A 9 -22.11 4.85 6.08
N ASN A 10 -22.31 6.04 5.49
CA ASN A 10 -21.21 6.88 5.00
C ASN A 10 -20.27 7.32 6.15
N TYR A 11 -20.81 7.71 7.32
CA TYR A 11 -20.01 8.07 8.49
C TYR A 11 -19.23 6.88 9.05
N LEU A 12 -19.86 5.71 9.11
CA LEU A 12 -19.20 4.50 9.59
C LEU A 12 -18.07 4.07 8.67
N ALA A 13 -18.27 4.17 7.35
CA ALA A 13 -17.23 3.91 6.36
C ALA A 13 -16.06 4.92 6.48
N ALA A 14 -16.38 6.21 6.67
CA ALA A 14 -15.37 7.24 6.93
C ALA A 14 -14.58 6.94 8.22
N LEU A 15 -15.26 6.50 9.28
CA LEU A 15 -14.63 6.14 10.55
C LEU A 15 -13.66 4.96 10.41
N ILE A 16 -14.02 3.94 9.62
CA ILE A 16 -13.08 2.88 9.25
C ILE A 16 -11.85 3.48 8.56
N CYS A 17 -12.05 4.35 7.57
CA CYS A 17 -10.95 4.96 6.83
C CYS A 17 -10.03 5.80 7.74
N VAL A 18 -10.57 6.57 8.69
CA VAL A 18 -9.80 7.29 9.72
C VAL A 18 -8.96 6.32 10.55
N SER A 19 -9.52 5.15 10.87
CA SER A 19 -8.87 4.18 11.75
C SER A 19 -7.81 3.32 11.09
N ILE A 20 -7.71 3.31 9.74
CA ILE A 20 -6.72 2.49 9.01
C ILE A 20 -5.28 2.74 9.50
N PRO A 21 -4.77 3.98 9.63
CA PRO A 21 -3.40 4.21 10.12
C PRO A 21 -3.19 3.79 11.58
N PHE A 22 -4.26 3.60 12.34
CA PHE A 22 -4.26 3.22 13.75
C PHE A 22 -4.57 1.74 13.99
N MET A 23 -4.65 0.91 12.94
CA MET A 23 -5.07 -0.48 13.06
C MET A 23 -4.17 -1.33 13.97
N THR A 24 -2.92 -0.92 14.20
CA THR A 24 -2.04 -1.59 15.16
C THR A 24 -2.65 -1.58 16.58
N TYR A 25 -3.32 -0.48 16.94
CA TYR A 25 -3.94 -0.27 18.26
C TYR A 25 -5.46 -0.50 18.26
N ALA A 26 -6.13 -0.23 17.14
CA ALA A 26 -7.60 -0.18 17.01
C ALA A 26 -8.18 -1.32 16.16
N LYS A 27 -7.52 -2.47 16.07
CA LYS A 27 -7.91 -3.59 15.20
C LYS A 27 -9.33 -4.09 15.50
N ALA A 28 -9.68 -4.27 16.76
CA ALA A 28 -11.00 -4.72 17.17
C ALA A 28 -12.10 -3.71 16.78
N PHE A 29 -11.84 -2.42 16.97
CA PHE A 29 -12.75 -1.35 16.61
C PHE A 29 -13.05 -1.34 15.10
N VAL A 30 -12.04 -1.46 14.25
CA VAL A 30 -12.21 -1.51 12.79
C VAL A 30 -13.06 -2.73 12.38
N ASN A 31 -12.86 -3.88 13.02
CA ASN A 31 -13.63 -5.08 12.75
C ASN A 31 -15.11 -4.91 13.18
N ILE A 32 -15.37 -4.29 14.33
CA ILE A 32 -16.74 -3.99 14.79
C ILE A 32 -17.42 -3.05 13.79
N CYS A 33 -16.77 -1.97 13.37
CA CYS A 33 -17.30 -1.05 12.37
C CYS A 33 -17.59 -1.76 11.03
N MET A 34 -16.72 -2.68 10.61
CA MET A 34 -16.93 -3.48 9.40
C MET A 34 -18.16 -4.38 9.51
N ILE A 35 -18.37 -5.03 10.67
CA ILE A 35 -19.57 -5.85 10.94
C ILE A 35 -20.81 -4.96 10.91
N CYS A 36 -20.80 -3.79 11.56
CA CYS A 36 -21.91 -2.85 11.52
C CYS A 36 -22.23 -2.39 10.09
N LEU A 37 -21.21 -2.08 9.28
CA LEU A 37 -21.42 -1.76 7.85
C LEU A 37 -22.09 -2.91 7.10
N PHE A 38 -21.63 -4.14 7.34
CA PHE A 38 -22.22 -5.32 6.72
C PHE A 38 -23.70 -5.49 7.11
N LEU A 39 -24.03 -5.36 8.40
CA LEU A 39 -25.41 -5.45 8.87
C LEU A 39 -26.30 -4.37 8.26
N ILE A 40 -25.85 -3.11 8.21
CA ILE A 40 -26.61 -2.02 7.57
C ILE A 40 -26.77 -2.30 6.07
N MET A 41 -25.76 -2.83 5.41
CA MET A 41 -25.84 -3.20 3.99
C MET A 41 -26.89 -4.29 3.76
N VAL A 42 -26.96 -5.30 4.62
CA VAL A 42 -27.96 -6.39 4.52
C VAL A 42 -29.38 -5.83 4.73
N VAL A 43 -29.59 -4.99 5.76
CA VAL A 43 -30.90 -4.36 6.03
C VAL A 43 -31.32 -3.42 4.90
N SER A 44 -30.37 -2.69 4.32
CA SER A 44 -30.62 -1.74 3.23
C SER A 44 -30.26 -2.31 1.84
N TYR A 45 -30.38 -3.63 1.67
CA TYR A 45 -29.94 -4.32 0.47
C TYR A 45 -30.39 -3.62 -0.81
N ASN A 46 -29.43 -3.34 -1.69
CA ASN A 46 -29.69 -2.77 -3.01
C ASN A 46 -29.01 -3.67 -4.06
N LYS A 47 -29.85 -4.41 -4.79
CA LYS A 47 -29.45 -5.37 -5.79
C LYS A 47 -28.57 -4.74 -6.88
N ASP A 48 -28.90 -3.52 -7.33
CA ASP A 48 -28.20 -2.88 -8.44
C ASP A 48 -26.76 -2.51 -8.05
N LYS A 49 -26.54 -2.04 -6.81
CA LYS A 49 -25.20 -1.75 -6.32
C LYS A 49 -24.31 -3.00 -6.23
N VAL A 50 -24.89 -4.14 -5.80
CA VAL A 50 -24.15 -5.41 -5.76
C VAL A 50 -23.83 -5.87 -7.18
N ILE A 51 -24.80 -5.84 -8.09
CA ILE A 51 -24.62 -6.26 -9.48
C ILE A 51 -23.55 -5.38 -10.15
N ASN A 52 -23.57 -4.07 -9.91
CA ASN A 52 -22.60 -3.15 -10.50
C ASN A 52 -21.17 -3.50 -10.13
N ILE A 53 -20.88 -3.76 -8.84
CA ILE A 53 -19.51 -4.13 -8.42
C ILE A 53 -19.13 -5.53 -8.89
N VAL A 54 -20.05 -6.51 -8.79
CA VAL A 54 -19.81 -7.90 -9.22
C VAL A 54 -19.56 -7.98 -10.73
N ASN A 55 -20.14 -7.09 -11.52
CA ASN A 55 -19.92 -7.03 -12.96
C ASN A 55 -18.62 -6.34 -13.37
N GLU A 56 -17.95 -5.63 -12.45
CA GLU A 56 -16.65 -5.05 -12.76
C GLU A 56 -15.62 -6.15 -13.06
N LYS A 57 -14.88 -6.00 -14.15
CA LYS A 57 -13.91 -7.02 -14.60
C LYS A 57 -12.83 -7.30 -13.59
N PHE A 58 -12.32 -6.25 -12.91
CA PHE A 58 -11.31 -6.42 -11.86
C PHE A 58 -11.85 -7.21 -10.66
N PHE A 59 -13.12 -7.03 -10.29
CA PHE A 59 -13.75 -7.78 -9.20
C PHE A 59 -13.86 -9.26 -9.57
N LYS A 60 -14.32 -9.58 -10.78
CA LYS A 60 -14.39 -10.95 -11.30
C LYS A 60 -13.00 -11.60 -11.34
N ALA A 61 -12.00 -10.88 -11.85
CA ALA A 61 -10.63 -11.38 -11.92
C ALA A 61 -10.06 -11.68 -10.53
N PHE A 62 -10.29 -10.78 -9.53
CA PHE A 62 -9.86 -11.01 -8.16
C PHE A 62 -10.60 -12.17 -7.50
N THR A 63 -11.89 -12.31 -7.76
CA THR A 63 -12.69 -13.44 -7.22
C THR A 63 -12.22 -14.77 -7.80
N ILE A 64 -11.91 -14.84 -9.10
CA ILE A 64 -11.34 -16.03 -9.74
C ILE A 64 -9.97 -16.35 -9.12
N PHE A 65 -9.12 -15.34 -8.92
CA PHE A 65 -7.84 -15.52 -8.26
C PHE A 65 -8.02 -16.06 -6.82
N PHE A 66 -8.97 -15.52 -6.05
CA PHE A 66 -9.25 -16.02 -4.70
C PHE A 66 -9.77 -17.47 -4.69
N ILE A 67 -10.70 -17.83 -5.60
CA ILE A 67 -11.18 -19.21 -5.74
C ILE A 67 -10.01 -20.14 -6.06
N PHE A 68 -9.12 -19.73 -6.94
CA PHE A 68 -7.92 -20.48 -7.27
C PHE A 68 -7.01 -20.71 -6.05
N ILE A 69 -6.80 -19.69 -5.20
CA ILE A 69 -6.05 -19.82 -3.94
C ILE A 69 -6.67 -20.91 -3.05
N VAL A 70 -7.98 -20.89 -2.87
CA VAL A 70 -8.69 -21.90 -2.06
C VAL A 70 -8.51 -23.31 -2.66
N ILE A 71 -8.60 -23.43 -3.98
CA ILE A 71 -8.36 -24.69 -4.68
C ILE A 71 -6.92 -25.17 -4.45
N CYS A 72 -5.91 -24.30 -4.59
CA CYS A 72 -4.50 -24.64 -4.31
C CYS A 72 -4.30 -25.14 -2.87
N SER A 73 -4.87 -24.45 -1.88
CA SER A 73 -4.76 -24.85 -0.47
C SER A 73 -5.40 -26.23 -0.21
N LEU A 74 -6.50 -26.54 -0.89
CA LEU A 74 -7.13 -27.87 -0.81
C LEU A 74 -6.25 -28.96 -1.46
N PHE A 75 -5.70 -28.69 -2.64
CA PHE A 75 -4.83 -29.66 -3.33
C PHE A 75 -3.52 -29.92 -2.59
N ASN A 76 -2.95 -28.88 -1.97
CA ASN A 76 -1.73 -29.01 -1.18
C ASN A 76 -1.97 -29.63 0.21
N GLY A 77 -3.23 -29.89 0.60
CA GLY A 77 -3.59 -30.41 1.92
C GLY A 77 -3.32 -29.44 3.07
N SER A 78 -3.08 -28.16 2.76
CA SER A 78 -2.73 -27.11 3.73
C SER A 78 -3.88 -26.13 4.00
N PHE A 79 -5.11 -26.51 3.74
CA PHE A 79 -6.27 -25.61 3.83
C PHE A 79 -6.43 -24.95 5.21
N PHE A 80 -6.24 -25.69 6.28
CA PHE A 80 -6.39 -25.16 7.64
C PHE A 80 -5.23 -24.24 8.03
N GLU A 81 -4.02 -24.55 7.62
CA GLU A 81 -2.82 -23.77 7.84
C GLU A 81 -2.84 -22.47 7.03
N ASP A 82 -3.28 -22.53 5.77
CA ASP A 82 -3.41 -21.38 4.87
C ASP A 82 -4.64 -20.51 5.19
N PHE A 83 -5.58 -20.99 6.03
CA PHE A 83 -6.85 -20.31 6.30
C PHE A 83 -6.67 -18.88 6.81
N ALA A 84 -5.67 -18.65 7.64
CA ALA A 84 -5.41 -17.33 8.21
C ALA A 84 -5.10 -16.27 7.13
N GLU A 85 -4.38 -16.66 6.06
CA GLU A 85 -4.05 -15.78 4.94
C GLU A 85 -5.22 -15.69 3.96
N SER A 86 -5.83 -16.83 3.60
CA SER A 86 -7.00 -16.90 2.71
C SER A 86 -8.16 -16.04 3.23
N ARG A 87 -8.38 -15.98 4.56
CA ARG A 87 -9.38 -15.11 5.19
C ARG A 87 -9.10 -13.62 4.94
N LYS A 88 -7.84 -13.19 4.94
CA LYS A 88 -7.48 -11.78 4.66
C LYS A 88 -7.75 -11.42 3.21
N ILE A 89 -7.53 -12.37 2.29
CA ILE A 89 -7.83 -12.18 0.86
C ILE A 89 -9.35 -12.16 0.64
N ALA A 90 -10.12 -13.04 1.29
CA ALA A 90 -11.59 -13.00 1.29
C ALA A 90 -12.13 -11.66 1.83
N GLN A 91 -11.47 -11.09 2.84
CA GLN A 91 -11.81 -9.78 3.38
C GLN A 91 -11.70 -8.66 2.34
N ILE A 92 -10.78 -8.75 1.37
CA ILE A 92 -10.66 -7.77 0.28
C ILE A 92 -11.95 -7.77 -0.57
N ILE A 93 -12.49 -8.95 -0.89
CA ILE A 93 -13.76 -9.08 -1.65
C ILE A 93 -14.91 -8.42 -0.89
N LEU A 94 -15.03 -8.71 0.41
CA LEU A 94 -16.02 -8.08 1.26
C LEU A 94 -15.87 -6.55 1.28
N LEU A 95 -14.65 -6.04 1.43
CA LEU A 95 -14.37 -4.61 1.47
C LEU A 95 -14.64 -3.93 0.13
N PHE A 96 -14.39 -4.57 -1.01
CA PHE A 96 -14.81 -4.06 -2.31
C PHE A 96 -16.31 -3.80 -2.34
N ILE A 97 -17.12 -4.74 -1.84
CA ILE A 97 -18.57 -4.59 -1.78
C ILE A 97 -18.93 -3.47 -0.81
N LEU A 98 -18.44 -3.51 0.45
CA LEU A 98 -18.80 -2.54 1.48
C LEU A 98 -18.44 -1.10 1.08
N PHE A 99 -17.24 -0.86 0.58
CA PHE A 99 -16.84 0.49 0.16
C PHE A 99 -17.58 0.94 -1.12
N SER A 100 -17.99 0.02 -1.98
CA SER A 100 -18.80 0.35 -3.16
C SER A 100 -20.22 0.77 -2.80
N PHE A 101 -20.76 0.33 -1.67
CA PHE A 101 -22.07 0.74 -1.16
C PHE A 101 -22.13 2.18 -0.64
N VAL A 102 -21.01 2.77 -0.28
CA VAL A 102 -20.91 4.20 0.11
C VAL A 102 -21.39 5.07 -1.04
N ASN A 103 -22.42 5.88 -0.86
CA ASN A 103 -22.99 6.70 -1.95
C ASN A 103 -22.05 7.84 -2.33
N ASP A 104 -21.63 8.65 -1.34
CA ASP A 104 -20.64 9.70 -1.55
C ASP A 104 -19.23 9.21 -1.15
N LYS A 105 -18.44 8.83 -2.14
CA LYS A 105 -17.07 8.33 -1.93
C LYS A 105 -16.12 9.40 -1.34
N ARG A 106 -16.53 10.69 -1.30
CA ARG A 106 -15.77 11.73 -0.62
C ARG A 106 -15.61 11.43 0.87
N PHE A 107 -16.60 10.74 1.49
CA PHE A 107 -16.47 10.28 2.88
C PHE A 107 -15.29 9.32 3.07
N LEU A 108 -15.02 8.43 2.10
CA LEU A 108 -13.85 7.55 2.15
C LEU A 108 -12.56 8.35 2.01
N ILE A 109 -12.52 9.29 1.07
CA ILE A 109 -11.35 10.15 0.81
C ILE A 109 -11.04 11.00 2.04
N TYR A 110 -12.02 11.75 2.55
CA TYR A 110 -11.83 12.60 3.72
C TYR A 110 -11.49 11.79 4.97
N GLY A 111 -12.16 10.67 5.19
CA GLY A 111 -11.84 9.77 6.30
C GLY A 111 -10.40 9.31 6.26
N PHE A 112 -9.94 8.80 5.13
CA PHE A 112 -8.57 8.31 4.98
C PHE A 112 -7.53 9.44 5.15
N VAL A 113 -7.71 10.57 4.44
CA VAL A 113 -6.81 11.72 4.55
C VAL A 113 -6.74 12.25 5.98
N THR A 114 -7.88 12.33 6.69
CA THR A 114 -7.91 12.76 8.11
C THR A 114 -7.17 11.78 9.01
N GLY A 115 -7.37 10.46 8.82
CA GLY A 115 -6.64 9.45 9.58
C GLY A 115 -5.13 9.53 9.38
N VAL A 116 -4.70 9.69 8.13
CA VAL A 116 -3.28 9.85 7.79
C VAL A 116 -2.72 11.16 8.35
N LEU A 117 -3.48 12.25 8.29
CA LEU A 117 -3.07 13.54 8.87
C LEU A 117 -2.83 13.42 10.37
N LEU A 118 -3.77 12.82 11.11
CA LEU A 118 -3.63 12.62 12.55
C LEU A 118 -2.42 11.72 12.88
N SER A 119 -2.27 10.61 12.16
CA SER A 119 -1.14 9.70 12.37
C SER A 119 0.21 10.35 12.04
N SER A 120 0.28 11.16 10.98
CA SER A 120 1.48 11.91 10.63
C SER A 120 1.81 12.98 11.67
N LEU A 121 0.82 13.77 12.12
CA LEU A 121 1.01 14.79 13.16
C LEU A 121 1.56 14.19 14.46
N ILE A 122 0.98 13.07 14.94
CA ILE A 122 1.45 12.39 16.14
C ILE A 122 2.89 11.89 15.93
N THR A 123 3.18 11.28 14.78
CA THR A 123 4.52 10.79 14.47
C THR A 123 5.54 11.92 14.39
N ASP A 124 5.20 13.03 13.72
CA ASP A 124 6.07 14.19 13.56
C ASP A 124 6.35 14.88 14.91
N LEU A 125 5.34 14.93 15.80
CA LEU A 125 5.50 15.40 17.17
C LEU A 125 6.42 14.47 17.99
N ASN A 126 6.25 13.17 17.91
CA ASN A 126 7.13 12.21 18.57
C ASN A 126 8.58 12.35 18.11
N ILE A 127 8.80 12.53 16.80
CA ILE A 127 10.13 12.79 16.23
C ILE A 127 10.71 14.10 16.75
N LEU A 128 9.91 15.17 16.84
CA LEU A 128 10.34 16.45 17.39
C LEU A 128 10.74 16.34 18.87
N ILE A 129 9.92 15.68 19.68
CA ILE A 129 10.21 15.45 21.11
C ILE A 129 11.50 14.63 21.26
N TYR A 130 11.67 13.59 20.46
CA TYR A 130 12.90 12.79 20.44
C TYR A 130 14.12 13.65 20.11
N TYR A 131 14.02 14.50 19.10
CA TYR A 131 15.09 15.41 18.70
C TYR A 131 15.46 16.40 19.82
N LEU A 132 14.47 17.00 20.48
CA LEU A 132 14.69 17.94 21.59
C LEU A 132 15.39 17.27 22.77
N ASN A 133 15.12 15.99 23.02
CA ASN A 133 15.71 15.24 24.13
C ASN A 133 17.10 14.66 23.81
N SER A 134 17.35 14.25 22.57
CA SER A 134 18.57 13.54 22.18
C SER A 134 19.60 14.42 21.46
N SER A 135 19.19 15.62 20.99
CA SER A 135 19.96 16.50 20.09
C SER A 135 20.44 15.81 18.80
N GLU A 136 19.98 14.59 18.53
CA GLU A 136 20.34 13.78 17.36
C GLU A 136 19.13 13.58 16.42
N LEU A 137 19.22 14.11 15.20
CA LEU A 137 18.25 13.84 14.11
C LEU A 137 18.53 12.49 13.42
N LEU A 138 19.01 11.48 14.14
CA LEU A 138 19.34 10.19 13.56
C LEU A 138 18.11 9.27 13.47
N ILE A 139 17.17 9.62 12.60
CA ILE A 139 15.98 8.82 12.26
C ILE A 139 16.35 7.53 11.50
N SER A 140 17.61 7.29 11.26
CA SER A 140 18.10 6.12 10.52
C SER A 140 18.23 4.83 11.35
N LYS A 141 18.28 4.91 12.69
CA LYS A 141 18.46 3.76 13.60
C LYS A 141 17.14 3.01 13.79
N SER A 142 17.22 1.70 14.03
CA SER A 142 16.07 0.81 14.34
C SER A 142 15.38 1.19 15.66
N SER A 143 16.08 1.82 16.59
CA SER A 143 15.54 2.31 17.87
C SER A 143 14.46 3.39 17.73
N VAL A 144 14.26 3.92 16.53
CA VAL A 144 13.31 4.99 16.23
C VAL A 144 11.97 4.43 15.71
N GLU A 145 11.83 3.11 15.52
CA GLU A 145 10.56 2.52 15.04
C GLU A 145 9.41 2.73 16.03
N ASP A 146 9.70 2.83 17.33
CA ASP A 146 8.71 3.08 18.40
C ASP A 146 8.09 4.49 18.35
N LEU A 147 8.69 5.43 17.60
CA LEU A 147 8.13 6.77 17.42
C LEU A 147 6.94 6.79 16.43
N PHE A 148 6.78 5.74 15.65
CA PHE A 148 5.76 5.67 14.61
C PHE A 148 4.48 5.00 15.11
N ILE A 149 3.33 5.63 14.87
CA ILE A 149 2.01 5.07 15.18
C ILE A 149 1.75 3.78 14.39
N THR A 150 2.18 3.76 13.12
CA THR A 150 2.19 2.57 12.28
C THR A 150 3.57 2.38 11.70
N GLN A 151 3.86 1.21 11.16
CA GLN A 151 5.18 0.95 10.57
C GLN A 151 5.54 2.05 9.56
N ARG A 152 6.78 2.55 9.63
CA ARG A 152 7.33 3.60 8.76
C ARG A 152 6.99 3.43 7.29
N LEU A 153 7.10 2.20 6.79
CA LEU A 153 6.81 1.86 5.40
C LEU A 153 5.36 2.14 5.02
N TYR A 154 4.41 1.71 5.86
CA TYR A 154 2.98 1.91 5.64
C TYR A 154 2.58 3.37 5.82
N LEU A 155 3.09 4.07 6.85
CA LEU A 155 2.80 5.49 7.03
C LEU A 155 3.25 6.30 5.81
N GLY A 156 4.48 6.08 5.33
CA GLY A 156 4.96 6.73 4.11
C GLY A 156 4.06 6.43 2.90
N PHE A 157 3.61 5.20 2.74
CA PHE A 157 2.71 4.81 1.66
C PHE A 157 1.33 5.50 1.77
N PHE A 158 0.77 5.61 2.98
CA PHE A 158 -0.49 6.32 3.23
C PHE A 158 -0.38 7.81 2.91
N VAL A 159 0.75 8.42 3.25
CA VAL A 159 1.06 9.81 2.89
C VAL A 159 1.08 9.98 1.37
N VAL A 160 1.70 9.07 0.62
CA VAL A 160 1.70 9.10 -0.86
C VAL A 160 0.28 9.02 -1.42
N ILE A 161 -0.53 8.07 -0.96
CA ILE A 161 -1.94 7.97 -1.37
C ILE A 161 -2.69 9.27 -1.05
N SER A 162 -2.48 9.85 0.15
CA SER A 162 -3.13 11.10 0.57
C SER A 162 -2.74 12.28 -0.31
N ILE A 163 -1.48 12.39 -0.74
CA ILE A 163 -1.02 13.41 -1.70
C ILE A 163 -1.75 13.27 -3.03
N VAL A 164 -1.92 12.06 -3.56
CA VAL A 164 -2.65 11.83 -4.81
C VAL A 164 -4.12 12.21 -4.66
N LEU A 165 -4.77 11.82 -3.56
CA LEU A 165 -6.18 12.13 -3.27
C LEU A 165 -6.41 13.64 -3.10
N LEU A 166 -5.54 14.33 -2.38
CA LEU A 166 -5.60 15.79 -2.21
C LEU A 166 -5.35 16.52 -3.53
N SER A 167 -4.45 16.00 -4.39
CA SER A 167 -4.21 16.55 -5.72
C SER A 167 -5.45 16.42 -6.61
N PHE A 168 -6.17 15.32 -6.52
CA PHE A 168 -7.48 15.16 -7.18
C PHE A 168 -8.51 16.16 -6.64
N LEU A 169 -8.65 16.30 -5.32
CA LEU A 169 -9.57 17.26 -4.69
C LEU A 169 -9.22 18.72 -5.05
N PHE A 170 -7.93 19.04 -5.09
CA PHE A 170 -7.45 20.35 -5.53
C PHE A 170 -7.89 20.68 -6.95
N GLN A 171 -7.72 19.72 -7.87
CA GLN A 171 -8.09 19.92 -9.27
C GLN A 171 -9.61 20.04 -9.47
N THR A 172 -10.40 19.30 -8.71
CA THR A 172 -11.86 19.25 -8.87
C THR A 172 -12.62 20.28 -8.07
N SER A 173 -11.97 20.98 -7.14
CA SER A 173 -12.59 22.04 -6.35
C SER A 173 -12.78 23.33 -7.16
N ASN A 174 -13.95 23.93 -7.05
CA ASN A 174 -14.26 25.25 -7.66
C ASN A 174 -14.00 26.43 -6.70
N ARG A 175 -13.76 26.17 -5.39
CA ARG A 175 -13.59 27.21 -4.37
C ARG A 175 -12.11 27.46 -4.08
N ASN A 176 -11.64 28.70 -4.28
CA ASN A 176 -10.23 29.06 -4.04
C ASN A 176 -9.78 28.76 -2.61
N LYS A 177 -10.63 29.00 -1.59
CA LYS A 177 -10.31 28.66 -0.19
C LYS A 177 -10.02 27.16 0.01
N GLN A 178 -10.79 26.28 -0.66
CA GLN A 178 -10.56 24.84 -0.59
C GLN A 178 -9.27 24.45 -1.32
N LYS A 179 -8.97 25.06 -2.47
CA LYS A 179 -7.70 24.81 -3.18
C LYS A 179 -6.50 25.17 -2.30
N VAL A 180 -6.52 26.33 -1.68
CA VAL A 180 -5.44 26.75 -0.75
C VAL A 180 -5.31 25.74 0.40
N PHE A 181 -6.42 25.33 1.00
CA PHE A 181 -6.40 24.34 2.07
C PHE A 181 -5.80 22.99 1.62
N TYR A 182 -6.20 22.47 0.46
CA TYR A 182 -5.63 21.22 -0.08
C TYR A 182 -4.15 21.38 -0.42
N ALA A 183 -3.73 22.53 -0.97
CA ALA A 183 -2.32 22.80 -1.23
C ALA A 183 -1.47 22.81 0.05
N LEU A 184 -1.96 23.43 1.13
CA LEU A 184 -1.29 23.42 2.43
C LEU A 184 -1.16 22.02 3.00
N LEU A 185 -2.20 21.17 2.89
CA LEU A 185 -2.14 19.77 3.30
C LEU A 185 -1.14 18.96 2.46
N ILE A 186 -1.07 19.18 1.15
CA ILE A 186 -0.09 18.54 0.27
C ILE A 186 1.33 18.91 0.71
N LEU A 187 1.59 20.21 0.97
CA LEU A 187 2.89 20.68 1.46
C LEU A 187 3.25 20.04 2.82
N PHE A 188 2.29 19.96 3.74
CA PHE A 188 2.48 19.27 5.01
C PHE A 188 2.86 17.79 4.80
N PHE A 189 2.14 17.06 3.96
CA PHE A 189 2.43 15.65 3.70
C PHE A 189 3.77 15.44 2.99
N ILE A 190 4.18 16.33 2.09
CA ILE A 190 5.52 16.30 1.50
C ILE A 190 6.58 16.48 2.59
N PHE A 191 6.42 17.47 3.46
CA PHE A 191 7.31 17.68 4.60
C PHE A 191 7.38 16.44 5.51
N SER A 192 6.23 15.91 5.92
CA SER A 192 6.13 14.70 6.75
C SER A 192 6.80 13.48 6.08
N LEU A 193 6.63 13.30 4.75
CA LEU A 193 7.26 12.22 3.99
C LEU A 193 8.79 12.26 4.08
N PHE A 194 9.39 13.45 3.99
CA PHE A 194 10.83 13.63 4.16
C PHE A 194 11.26 13.42 5.62
N LEU A 195 10.47 13.87 6.59
CA LEU A 195 10.74 13.69 8.01
C LEU A 195 10.70 12.20 8.40
N ILE A 196 9.68 11.45 7.94
CA ILE A 196 9.56 10.00 8.11
C ILE A 196 10.74 9.25 7.45
N SER A 197 11.35 9.82 6.40
CA SER A 197 12.48 9.23 5.65
C SER A 197 12.21 7.81 5.16
N SER A 198 10.99 7.53 4.68
CA SER A 198 10.63 6.24 4.08
C SER A 198 11.11 6.16 2.63
N ARG A 199 12.23 5.47 2.38
CA ARG A 199 12.85 5.35 1.04
C ARG A 199 11.87 4.95 -0.04
N SER A 200 11.12 3.89 0.19
CA SER A 200 10.18 3.34 -0.78
C SER A 200 9.06 4.32 -1.09
N ALA A 201 8.50 4.99 -0.07
CA ALA A 201 7.43 5.96 -0.25
C ALA A 201 7.93 7.20 -1.01
N ILE A 202 9.13 7.69 -0.70
CA ILE A 202 9.77 8.82 -1.41
C ILE A 202 9.98 8.45 -2.90
N LEU A 203 10.49 7.25 -3.18
CA LEU A 203 10.67 6.77 -4.56
C LEU A 203 9.33 6.63 -5.29
N ILE A 204 8.31 6.04 -4.65
CA ILE A 204 6.97 5.93 -5.25
C ILE A 204 6.40 7.33 -5.53
N ALA A 205 6.46 8.26 -4.58
CA ALA A 205 5.99 9.64 -4.78
C ALA A 205 6.69 10.32 -5.96
N PHE A 206 8.00 10.16 -6.06
CA PHE A 206 8.80 10.71 -7.16
C PHE A 206 8.41 10.09 -8.51
N LEU A 207 8.28 8.76 -8.60
CA LEU A 207 7.84 8.08 -9.83
C LEU A 207 6.43 8.52 -10.25
N LEU A 208 5.47 8.63 -9.32
CA LEU A 208 4.11 9.11 -9.62
C LEU A 208 4.11 10.57 -10.09
N PHE A 209 4.99 11.41 -9.54
CA PHE A 209 5.18 12.78 -10.00
C PHE A 209 5.69 12.81 -11.45
N LEU A 210 6.72 12.01 -11.80
CA LEU A 210 7.22 11.90 -13.17
C LEU A 210 6.13 11.41 -14.14
N ILE A 211 5.37 10.38 -13.75
CA ILE A 211 4.26 9.85 -14.53
C ILE A 211 3.19 10.94 -14.76
N THR A 212 2.90 11.76 -13.74
CA THR A 212 1.95 12.87 -13.87
C THR A 212 2.41 13.90 -14.88
N ILE A 213 3.72 14.24 -14.91
CA ILE A 213 4.30 15.15 -15.90
C ILE A 213 4.16 14.57 -17.30
N ILE A 214 4.57 13.31 -17.49
CA ILE A 214 4.48 12.62 -18.79
C ILE A 214 3.05 12.54 -19.28
N TYR A 215 2.10 12.23 -18.39
CA TYR A 215 0.69 12.08 -18.74
C TYR A 215 0.07 13.42 -19.19
N LYS A 216 0.43 14.52 -18.53
CA LYS A 216 -0.17 15.85 -18.79
C LYS A 216 0.50 16.64 -19.92
N SER A 217 1.74 16.34 -20.24
CA SER A 217 2.53 17.09 -21.22
C SER A 217 2.99 16.20 -22.39
N LYS A 218 2.83 16.72 -23.61
CA LYS A 218 3.31 16.08 -24.85
C LYS A 218 4.44 16.91 -25.50
N SER A 219 4.99 17.89 -24.79
CA SER A 219 6.00 18.84 -25.32
C SER A 219 7.42 18.33 -25.12
N VAL A 220 8.35 18.70 -26.01
CA VAL A 220 9.79 18.48 -25.86
C VAL A 220 10.33 19.09 -24.54
N PHE A 221 9.70 20.19 -24.08
CA PHE A 221 9.99 20.81 -22.79
C PHE A 221 9.82 19.85 -21.59
N THR A 222 9.00 18.81 -21.75
CA THR A 222 8.80 17.76 -20.73
C THR A 222 10.11 17.06 -20.37
N ILE A 223 10.98 16.82 -21.34
CA ILE A 223 12.29 16.18 -21.11
C ILE A 223 13.15 17.04 -20.19
N GLY A 224 13.18 18.35 -20.42
CA GLY A 224 13.92 19.28 -19.57
C GLY A 224 13.38 19.29 -18.12
N VAL A 225 12.07 19.29 -17.95
CA VAL A 225 11.43 19.23 -16.62
C VAL A 225 11.72 17.89 -15.91
N LEU A 226 11.70 16.78 -16.64
CA LEU A 226 12.06 15.46 -16.08
C LEU A 226 13.51 15.41 -15.62
N LEU A 227 14.45 15.90 -16.45
CA LEU A 227 15.86 15.97 -16.09
C LEU A 227 16.10 16.88 -14.88
N ALA A 228 15.51 18.08 -14.89
CA ALA A 228 15.59 19.01 -13.76
C ALA A 228 15.04 18.38 -12.47
N SER A 229 13.90 17.69 -12.55
CA SER A 229 13.30 16.99 -11.41
C SER A 229 14.21 15.91 -10.86
N PHE A 230 14.88 15.15 -11.73
CA PHE A 230 15.84 14.11 -11.33
C PHE A 230 17.08 14.71 -10.65
N VAL A 231 17.62 15.81 -11.18
CA VAL A 231 18.76 16.52 -10.57
C VAL A 231 18.39 17.06 -9.20
N ILE A 232 17.23 17.73 -9.06
CA ILE A 232 16.74 18.26 -7.78
C ILE A 232 16.56 17.12 -6.76
N PHE A 233 15.92 16.04 -7.17
CA PHE A 233 15.68 14.88 -6.30
C PHE A 233 17.00 14.25 -5.82
N SER A 234 17.96 14.07 -6.72
CA SER A 234 19.30 13.53 -6.38
C SER A 234 20.05 14.47 -5.43
N THR A 235 19.98 15.78 -5.67
CA THR A 235 20.61 16.80 -4.80
C THR A 235 20.01 16.74 -3.39
N ILE A 236 18.68 16.64 -3.25
CA ILE A 236 18.01 16.52 -1.95
C ILE A 236 18.49 15.26 -1.21
N ILE A 237 18.60 14.12 -1.89
CA ILE A 237 19.08 12.86 -1.27
C ILE A 237 20.54 13.02 -0.80
N ILE A 238 21.40 13.62 -1.59
CA ILE A 238 22.84 13.74 -1.27
C ILE A 238 23.07 14.74 -0.14
N THR A 239 22.38 15.88 -0.15
CA THR A 239 22.60 16.97 0.81
C THR A 239 21.95 16.71 2.17
N ASN A 240 20.85 15.97 2.21
CA ASN A 240 20.17 15.64 3.46
C ASN A 240 20.83 14.41 4.12
N LYS A 241 21.49 14.59 5.28
CA LYS A 241 22.20 13.52 6.00
C LYS A 241 21.33 12.29 6.28
N ASN A 242 20.05 12.47 6.68
CA ASN A 242 19.15 11.34 6.95
C ASN A 242 18.81 10.55 5.69
N LEU A 243 18.52 11.25 4.58
CA LEU A 243 18.25 10.61 3.30
C LEU A 243 19.50 9.97 2.73
N SER A 244 20.64 10.65 2.78
CA SER A 244 21.92 10.10 2.34
C SER A 244 22.29 8.82 3.10
N ASN A 245 22.11 8.79 4.42
CA ASN A 245 22.32 7.58 5.20
C ASN A 245 21.34 6.46 4.82
N ARG A 246 20.10 6.80 4.57
CA ARG A 246 19.06 5.83 4.21
C ARG A 246 19.24 5.27 2.80
N PHE A 247 19.60 6.10 1.83
CA PHE A 247 19.73 5.71 0.42
C PHE A 247 21.12 5.21 0.08
N LEU A 248 22.18 5.82 0.64
CA LEU A 248 23.57 5.62 0.25
C LEU A 248 24.44 4.98 1.35
N TYR A 249 23.86 4.73 2.56
CA TYR A 249 24.61 4.21 3.71
C TYR A 249 25.89 5.02 4.01
N SER A 250 25.76 6.36 3.98
CA SER A 250 26.90 7.29 4.01
C SER A 250 27.64 7.32 5.37
N GLN A 251 27.02 6.84 6.45
CA GLN A 251 27.66 6.76 7.78
C GLN A 251 28.44 5.46 8.00
N ASP A 252 28.45 4.54 7.04
CA ASP A 252 29.21 3.31 7.15
C ASP A 252 30.71 3.63 7.06
N SER A 253 31.44 3.43 8.16
CA SER A 253 32.88 3.72 8.28
C SER A 253 33.75 2.76 7.43
N VAL A 254 33.16 1.62 7.02
CA VAL A 254 33.87 0.61 6.22
C VAL A 254 33.81 1.01 4.75
N ARG A 255 34.99 1.13 4.11
CA ARG A 255 35.13 1.39 2.66
C ARG A 255 34.78 0.13 1.86
N THR A 256 33.50 -0.26 1.85
CA THR A 256 32.97 -1.36 1.04
C THR A 256 32.19 -0.81 -0.16
N SER A 257 32.02 -1.62 -1.19
CA SER A 257 31.22 -1.27 -2.35
C SER A 257 29.75 -1.03 -1.95
N PHE A 258 29.02 -0.22 -2.73
CA PHE A 258 27.59 0.03 -2.48
C PHE A 258 26.77 -1.26 -2.45
N ILE A 259 27.11 -2.24 -3.29
CA ILE A 259 26.47 -3.55 -3.35
C ILE A 259 26.69 -4.33 -2.03
N GLU A 260 27.89 -4.29 -1.47
CA GLU A 260 28.17 -4.93 -0.18
C GLU A 260 27.41 -4.27 0.98
N LYS A 261 27.29 -2.94 0.96
CA LYS A 261 26.45 -2.21 1.92
C LYS A 261 24.98 -2.65 1.84
N ILE A 262 24.43 -2.81 0.62
CA ILE A 262 23.07 -3.35 0.46
C ILE A 262 22.96 -4.74 1.05
N LYS A 263 23.88 -5.65 0.74
CA LYS A 263 23.89 -7.02 1.27
C LYS A 263 23.91 -7.06 2.79
N THR A 264 24.61 -6.13 3.41
CA THR A 264 24.77 -6.07 4.89
C THR A 264 23.55 -5.44 5.56
N HIS A 265 22.99 -4.36 5.00
CA HIS A 265 21.99 -3.54 5.69
C HIS A 265 20.54 -3.79 5.24
N GLU A 266 20.32 -4.38 4.05
CA GLU A 266 18.97 -4.64 3.54
C GLU A 266 18.50 -6.07 3.83
N PRO A 267 17.51 -6.24 4.70
CA PRO A 267 16.94 -7.56 4.97
C PRO A 267 16.36 -8.22 3.71
N ARG A 268 15.74 -7.41 2.83
CA ARG A 268 15.14 -7.89 1.59
C ARG A 268 16.12 -8.57 0.66
N TYR A 269 17.41 -8.21 0.70
CA TYR A 269 18.43 -8.89 -0.09
C TYR A 269 18.51 -10.38 0.27
N ASP A 270 18.60 -10.72 1.57
CA ASP A 270 18.65 -12.12 2.01
C ASP A 270 17.31 -12.82 1.80
N ILE A 271 16.18 -12.15 2.10
CA ILE A 271 14.85 -12.71 1.91
C ILE A 271 14.63 -13.10 0.45
N TRP A 272 14.92 -12.21 -0.49
CA TRP A 272 14.73 -12.48 -1.92
C TRP A 272 15.72 -13.51 -2.45
N ARG A 273 16.96 -13.51 -1.97
CA ARG A 273 17.94 -14.57 -2.28
C ARG A 273 17.42 -15.93 -1.85
N PHE A 274 16.92 -16.07 -0.63
CA PHE A 274 16.33 -17.32 -0.16
C PHE A 274 15.05 -17.70 -0.89
N SER A 275 14.21 -16.71 -1.23
CA SER A 275 13.04 -16.95 -2.06
C SER A 275 13.39 -17.53 -3.43
N LEU A 276 14.45 -17.01 -4.07
CA LEU A 276 14.97 -17.56 -5.34
C LEU A 276 15.55 -18.96 -5.16
N GLN A 277 16.25 -19.22 -4.07
CA GLN A 277 16.73 -20.59 -3.78
C GLN A 277 15.58 -21.59 -3.60
N ILE A 278 14.51 -21.19 -2.89
CA ILE A 278 13.30 -22.01 -2.77
C ILE A 278 12.67 -22.25 -4.14
N PHE A 279 12.61 -21.23 -4.99
CA PHE A 279 12.09 -21.35 -6.35
C PHE A 279 12.90 -22.36 -7.17
N ASP A 280 14.21 -22.34 -7.09
CA ASP A 280 15.10 -23.25 -7.84
C ASP A 280 15.09 -24.68 -7.27
N GLU A 281 14.99 -24.84 -5.95
CA GLU A 281 15.04 -26.14 -5.27
C GLU A 281 13.69 -26.87 -5.28
N GLN A 282 12.58 -26.14 -5.30
CA GLN A 282 11.24 -26.71 -5.24
C GLN A 282 10.61 -26.77 -6.63
N ASN A 283 10.01 -27.88 -6.96
CA ASN A 283 9.21 -28.00 -8.19
C ASN A 283 7.84 -27.30 -7.97
N LEU A 284 7.78 -26.00 -8.14
CA LEU A 284 6.58 -25.20 -7.87
C LEU A 284 5.38 -25.56 -8.75
N GLY A 285 5.64 -25.98 -9.98
CA GLY A 285 4.59 -26.33 -10.95
C GLY A 285 3.59 -25.18 -11.18
N PHE A 286 2.35 -25.56 -11.49
CA PHE A 286 1.27 -24.60 -11.73
C PHE A 286 0.61 -24.09 -10.45
N PHE A 287 0.65 -24.85 -9.35
CA PHE A 287 -0.13 -24.61 -8.13
C PHE A 287 0.67 -24.06 -6.95
N GLY A 288 2.01 -24.08 -7.02
CA GLY A 288 2.88 -23.60 -5.93
C GLY A 288 2.85 -24.51 -4.68
N LEU A 289 3.36 -23.97 -3.56
CA LEU A 289 3.59 -24.73 -2.32
C LEU A 289 2.50 -24.50 -1.24
N GLY A 290 1.64 -23.49 -1.41
CA GLY A 290 0.81 -22.95 -0.34
C GLY A 290 1.55 -21.87 0.47
N THR A 291 0.79 -21.00 1.14
CA THR A 291 1.37 -19.88 1.92
C THR A 291 2.11 -20.36 3.16
N TYR A 292 1.56 -21.35 3.85
CA TYR A 292 2.15 -21.94 5.04
C TYR A 292 3.52 -22.59 4.72
N LYS A 293 3.58 -23.44 3.71
CA LYS A 293 4.82 -24.14 3.32
C LYS A 293 5.89 -23.18 2.80
N THR A 294 5.48 -22.15 2.05
CA THR A 294 6.39 -21.07 1.62
C THR A 294 7.03 -20.36 2.82
N GLN A 295 6.26 -20.03 3.85
CA GLN A 295 6.75 -19.40 5.07
C GLN A 295 7.65 -20.35 5.87
N GLU A 296 7.28 -21.61 5.98
CA GLU A 296 8.08 -22.64 6.66
C GLU A 296 9.48 -22.77 6.01
N LEU A 297 9.54 -22.91 4.70
CA LEU A 297 10.80 -23.02 3.95
C LEU A 297 11.68 -21.76 4.08
N LEU A 298 11.08 -20.56 4.09
CA LEU A 298 11.82 -19.33 4.35
C LEU A 298 12.47 -19.37 5.73
N VAL A 299 11.74 -19.78 6.77
CA VAL A 299 12.28 -19.89 8.12
C VAL A 299 13.39 -20.95 8.19
N GLU A 300 13.27 -22.07 7.48
CA GLU A 300 14.33 -23.08 7.34
C GLU A 300 15.59 -22.46 6.74
N LYS A 301 15.47 -21.67 5.65
CA LYS A 301 16.61 -20.95 5.07
C LYS A 301 17.24 -19.95 6.05
N TYR A 302 16.44 -19.25 6.88
CA TYR A 302 16.97 -18.37 7.92
C TYR A 302 17.76 -19.13 8.98
N LYS A 303 17.37 -20.37 9.32
CA LYS A 303 18.12 -21.22 10.25
C LYS A 303 19.48 -21.66 9.69
N LEU A 304 19.68 -21.65 8.37
CA LEU A 304 20.95 -21.95 7.73
C LEU A 304 21.92 -20.77 7.67
N MET A 305 21.49 -19.56 8.03
CA MET A 305 22.38 -18.40 8.11
C MET A 305 23.49 -18.61 9.15
N PRO A 306 24.66 -17.94 9.02
CA PRO A 306 25.70 -17.93 10.05
C PRO A 306 25.11 -17.54 11.41
N ILE A 307 25.63 -18.15 12.49
CA ILE A 307 25.15 -17.89 13.86
C ILE A 307 25.62 -16.50 14.28
N ASP A 308 24.73 -15.53 14.17
CA ASP A 308 24.95 -14.15 14.59
C ASP A 308 23.62 -13.47 15.04
N LYS A 309 23.71 -12.19 15.44
CA LYS A 309 22.54 -11.40 15.81
C LYS A 309 21.53 -11.27 14.68
N ARG A 310 21.99 -11.29 13.40
CA ARG A 310 21.14 -11.16 12.21
C ARG A 310 20.26 -12.41 12.04
N LYS A 311 20.83 -13.61 12.17
CA LYS A 311 20.06 -14.88 12.12
C LYS A 311 18.95 -14.89 13.16
N ASN A 312 19.29 -14.59 14.43
CA ASN A 312 18.31 -14.56 15.50
C ASN A 312 17.19 -13.55 15.23
N TRP A 313 17.53 -12.38 14.68
CA TRP A 313 16.55 -11.36 14.30
C TRP A 313 15.64 -11.83 13.18
N PHE A 314 16.16 -12.52 12.13
CA PHE A 314 15.34 -13.08 11.05
C PHE A 314 14.35 -14.13 11.56
N ILE A 315 14.81 -15.04 12.44
CA ILE A 315 13.96 -16.09 13.01
C ILE A 315 12.87 -15.48 13.91
N GLN A 316 13.24 -14.54 14.81
CA GLN A 316 12.29 -13.90 15.72
C GLN A 316 11.23 -13.07 14.99
N ARG A 317 11.61 -12.34 13.95
CA ARG A 317 10.69 -11.51 13.15
C ARG A 317 9.84 -12.33 12.19
N ASN A 318 10.24 -13.56 11.90
CA ASN A 318 9.52 -14.45 10.98
C ASN A 318 9.15 -13.75 9.66
N PHE A 319 10.17 -13.16 9.00
CA PHE A 319 9.92 -12.37 7.78
C PHE A 319 9.31 -13.23 6.68
N ASN A 320 8.28 -12.69 6.02
CA ASN A 320 7.75 -13.22 4.78
C ASN A 320 8.58 -12.71 3.57
N THR A 321 8.15 -13.00 2.36
CA THR A 321 8.87 -12.62 1.12
C THR A 321 9.06 -11.11 0.92
N HIS A 322 8.30 -10.24 1.61
CA HIS A 322 8.28 -8.79 1.40
C HIS A 322 8.21 -8.37 -0.08
N ASN A 323 7.54 -9.18 -0.90
CA ASN A 323 7.27 -8.93 -2.31
C ASN A 323 6.06 -9.80 -2.70
N GLN A 324 4.93 -9.17 -2.99
CA GLN A 324 3.69 -9.86 -3.27
C GLN A 324 3.77 -10.77 -4.51
N TYR A 325 4.55 -10.38 -5.52
CA TYR A 325 4.71 -11.17 -6.75
C TYR A 325 5.52 -12.43 -6.50
N VAL A 326 6.61 -12.30 -5.75
CA VAL A 326 7.43 -13.45 -5.31
C VAL A 326 6.63 -14.37 -4.39
N ASP A 327 5.84 -13.80 -3.50
CA ASP A 327 4.96 -14.57 -2.62
C ASP A 327 3.95 -15.39 -3.39
N ILE A 328 3.30 -14.78 -4.38
CA ILE A 328 2.28 -15.44 -5.21
C ILE A 328 2.89 -16.58 -6.05
N ILE A 329 4.06 -16.36 -6.65
CA ILE A 329 4.67 -17.42 -7.46
C ILE A 329 5.13 -18.60 -6.61
N LEU A 330 5.67 -18.38 -5.41
CA LEU A 330 6.05 -19.45 -4.50
C LEU A 330 4.84 -20.18 -3.94
N SER A 331 3.83 -19.44 -3.50
CA SER A 331 2.67 -20.00 -2.81
C SER A 331 1.63 -20.59 -3.75
N PHE A 332 1.44 -20.02 -4.94
CA PHE A 332 0.34 -20.36 -5.86
C PHE A 332 0.82 -20.64 -7.29
N GLY A 333 2.13 -20.76 -7.50
CA GLY A 333 2.73 -21.14 -8.77
C GLY A 333 2.53 -20.12 -9.91
N PHE A 334 2.85 -20.57 -11.12
CA PHE A 334 2.74 -19.75 -12.32
C PHE A 334 1.29 -19.35 -12.63
N LEU A 335 0.33 -20.25 -12.39
CA LEU A 335 -1.08 -19.94 -12.66
C LEU A 335 -1.62 -18.87 -11.71
N GLY A 336 -1.22 -18.92 -10.42
CA GLY A 336 -1.53 -17.88 -9.45
C GLY A 336 -1.00 -16.50 -9.88
N LEU A 337 0.26 -16.46 -10.38
CA LEU A 337 0.86 -15.22 -10.88
C LEU A 337 0.14 -14.71 -12.14
N ILE A 338 -0.25 -15.57 -13.05
CA ILE A 338 -1.02 -15.17 -14.24
C ILE A 338 -2.38 -14.59 -13.84
N LEU A 339 -3.13 -15.24 -12.97
CA LEU A 339 -4.45 -14.77 -12.52
C LEU A 339 -4.33 -13.42 -11.78
N PHE A 340 -3.32 -13.27 -10.95
CA PHE A 340 -3.03 -12.00 -10.28
C PHE A 340 -2.64 -10.89 -11.27
N THR A 341 -1.85 -11.22 -12.29
CA THR A 341 -1.48 -10.27 -13.35
C THR A 341 -2.71 -9.83 -14.16
N VAL A 342 -3.65 -10.75 -14.44
CA VAL A 342 -4.94 -10.41 -15.06
C VAL A 342 -5.73 -9.44 -14.19
N PHE A 343 -5.80 -9.66 -12.88
CA PHE A 343 -6.43 -8.71 -11.95
C PHE A 343 -5.79 -7.32 -12.02
N ILE A 344 -4.47 -7.22 -11.94
CA ILE A 344 -3.73 -5.95 -12.05
C ILE A 344 -4.00 -5.28 -13.40
N ARG A 345 -3.98 -6.04 -14.49
CA ARG A 345 -4.29 -5.54 -15.84
C ARG A 345 -5.69 -4.93 -15.91
N GLU A 346 -6.71 -5.60 -15.38
CA GLU A 346 -8.08 -5.08 -15.42
C GLU A 346 -8.24 -3.77 -14.63
N ILE A 347 -7.51 -3.61 -13.51
CA ILE A 347 -7.50 -2.34 -12.77
C ILE A 347 -6.83 -1.24 -13.62
N ILE A 348 -5.67 -1.51 -14.22
CA ILE A 348 -4.97 -0.54 -15.07
C ILE A 348 -5.88 -0.11 -16.23
N LEU A 349 -6.50 -1.06 -16.93
CA LEU A 349 -7.42 -0.78 -18.04
C LEU A 349 -8.65 0.04 -17.61
N LYS A 350 -9.08 -0.08 -16.36
CA LYS A 350 -10.17 0.74 -15.81
C LYS A 350 -9.71 2.15 -15.47
N THR A 351 -8.44 2.33 -15.03
CA THR A 351 -7.99 3.57 -14.37
C THR A 351 -7.08 4.46 -15.24
N TYR A 352 -6.52 3.97 -16.36
CA TYR A 352 -5.51 4.67 -17.16
C TYR A 352 -5.97 6.00 -17.78
N LYS A 353 -7.28 6.22 -17.94
CA LYS A 353 -7.84 7.42 -18.55
C LYS A 353 -7.80 8.67 -17.66
N ASN A 354 -7.54 8.52 -16.38
CA ASN A 354 -7.41 9.62 -15.43
C ASN A 354 -6.10 9.50 -14.65
N VAL A 355 -5.29 10.55 -14.65
CA VAL A 355 -3.95 10.52 -14.04
C VAL A 355 -3.98 10.24 -12.53
N TYR A 356 -4.97 10.72 -11.80
CA TYR A 356 -5.08 10.50 -10.35
C TYR A 356 -5.50 9.06 -10.04
N SER A 357 -6.44 8.54 -10.80
CA SER A 357 -6.88 7.15 -10.74
C SER A 357 -5.74 6.19 -11.09
N LEU A 358 -5.00 6.49 -12.18
CA LEU A 358 -3.81 5.75 -12.57
C LEU A 358 -2.73 5.80 -11.49
N ASN A 359 -2.45 6.97 -10.91
CA ASN A 359 -1.45 7.12 -9.85
C ASN A 359 -1.82 6.33 -8.59
N LEU A 360 -3.09 6.28 -8.19
CA LEU A 360 -3.53 5.42 -7.09
C LEU A 360 -3.26 3.94 -7.40
N THR A 361 -3.58 3.49 -8.61
CA THR A 361 -3.33 2.12 -9.06
C THR A 361 -1.84 1.81 -9.09
N LEU A 362 -1.04 2.68 -9.69
CA LEU A 362 0.42 2.50 -9.77
C LEU A 362 1.09 2.55 -8.40
N SER A 363 0.59 3.39 -7.47
CA SER A 363 1.11 3.40 -6.09
C SER A 363 0.96 2.04 -5.43
N LEU A 364 -0.17 1.35 -5.61
CA LEU A 364 -0.38 -0.02 -5.13
C LEU A 364 0.58 -1.01 -5.81
N ILE A 365 0.66 -0.99 -7.13
CA ILE A 365 1.51 -1.91 -7.92
C ILE A 365 2.97 -1.80 -7.49
N LEU A 366 3.48 -0.57 -7.33
CA LEU A 366 4.84 -0.32 -6.87
C LEU A 366 5.04 -0.75 -5.41
N PHE A 367 4.04 -0.55 -4.56
CA PHE A 367 4.12 -0.97 -3.17
C PHE A 367 4.13 -2.49 -3.01
N LEU A 368 3.40 -3.22 -3.84
CA LEU A 368 3.38 -4.69 -3.89
C LEU A 368 4.75 -5.31 -4.24
N VAL A 369 5.65 -4.56 -4.89
CA VAL A 369 7.03 -5.00 -5.14
C VAL A 369 7.86 -5.08 -3.85
N ILE A 370 7.51 -4.29 -2.84
CA ILE A 370 8.32 -4.10 -1.63
C ILE A 370 7.63 -4.56 -0.34
N GLU A 371 6.36 -4.94 -0.42
CA GLU A 371 5.59 -5.41 0.73
C GLU A 371 4.45 -6.36 0.32
N ASN A 372 4.12 -7.29 1.21
CA ASN A 372 3.01 -8.24 1.04
C ASN A 372 1.75 -7.69 1.69
N LEU A 373 0.84 -7.14 0.90
CA LEU A 373 -0.44 -6.61 1.42
C LEU A 373 -1.37 -7.72 1.90
N PHE A 374 -1.30 -8.91 1.29
CA PHE A 374 -2.20 -10.03 1.63
C PHE A 374 -1.91 -10.65 2.99
N HIS A 375 -0.67 -10.55 3.47
CA HIS A 375 -0.29 -11.08 4.80
C HIS A 375 -0.75 -10.21 5.98
N ARG A 376 -1.34 -9.02 5.70
CA ARG A 376 -1.77 -8.09 6.74
C ARG A 376 -3.19 -7.63 6.54
N GLN A 377 -3.99 -7.63 7.59
CA GLN A 377 -5.34 -7.07 7.55
C GLN A 377 -5.32 -5.61 7.09
N LEU A 378 -4.38 -4.82 7.58
CA LEU A 378 -4.15 -3.44 7.14
C LEU A 378 -3.99 -3.33 5.62
N GLY A 379 -3.24 -4.27 5.02
CA GLY A 379 -3.06 -4.36 3.58
C GLY A 379 -4.35 -4.59 2.82
N SER A 380 -5.23 -5.47 3.33
CA SER A 380 -6.56 -5.73 2.75
C SER A 380 -7.42 -4.48 2.67
N PHE A 381 -7.46 -3.69 3.77
CA PHE A 381 -8.22 -2.44 3.81
C PHE A 381 -7.68 -1.39 2.84
N VAL A 382 -6.37 -1.19 2.82
CA VAL A 382 -5.73 -0.18 1.96
C VAL A 382 -5.89 -0.53 0.48
N LEU A 383 -5.70 -1.79 0.12
CA LEU A 383 -5.87 -2.24 -1.26
C LEU A 383 -7.31 -2.03 -1.73
N ALA A 384 -8.30 -2.51 -0.96
CA ALA A 384 -9.70 -2.36 -1.33
C ALA A 384 -10.13 -0.89 -1.41
N LEU A 385 -9.77 -0.09 -0.42
CA LEU A 385 -10.08 1.34 -0.37
C LEU A 385 -9.51 2.08 -1.59
N THR A 386 -8.22 1.87 -1.86
CA THR A 386 -7.52 2.59 -2.93
C THR A 386 -8.10 2.25 -4.30
N ILE A 387 -8.42 0.97 -4.56
CA ILE A 387 -9.04 0.55 -5.83
C ILE A 387 -10.45 1.11 -5.97
N VAL A 388 -11.28 1.04 -4.93
CA VAL A 388 -12.66 1.57 -4.99
C VAL A 388 -12.66 3.07 -5.24
N ILE A 389 -11.77 3.83 -4.61
CA ILE A 389 -11.63 5.27 -4.85
C ILE A 389 -11.11 5.53 -6.27
N ALA A 390 -10.09 4.79 -6.74
CA ALA A 390 -9.55 4.93 -8.08
C ALA A 390 -10.62 4.73 -9.17
N VAL A 391 -11.46 3.71 -9.02
CA VAL A 391 -12.57 3.43 -9.94
C VAL A 391 -13.65 4.52 -9.85
N HIS A 392 -13.94 5.03 -8.64
CA HIS A 392 -14.91 6.13 -8.48
C HIS A 392 -14.46 7.42 -9.18
N ILE A 393 -13.20 7.78 -9.12
CA ILE A 393 -12.64 8.97 -9.80
C ILE A 393 -12.93 8.91 -11.30
N ILE A 394 -12.78 7.76 -11.93
CA ILE A 394 -13.11 7.55 -13.35
C ILE A 394 -14.61 7.72 -13.62
N ASN A 395 -15.45 7.08 -12.80
CA ASN A 395 -16.91 7.12 -13.02
C ASN A 395 -17.45 8.56 -12.90
N SER A 396 -16.93 9.34 -11.92
CA SER A 396 -17.33 10.74 -11.74
C SER A 396 -16.88 11.67 -12.87
N GLN A 397 -15.83 11.32 -13.60
CA GLN A 397 -15.40 12.05 -14.80
C GLN A 397 -16.32 11.75 -15.98
N ASN A 398 -16.62 10.48 -16.22
CA ASN A 398 -17.50 10.07 -17.31
C ASN A 398 -18.90 10.69 -17.20
N GLU A 399 -19.44 10.82 -15.96
CA GLU A 399 -20.74 11.49 -15.75
C GLU A 399 -20.71 12.97 -16.13
N LYS A 400 -19.60 13.67 -15.90
CA LYS A 400 -19.44 15.08 -16.30
C LYS A 400 -19.32 15.23 -17.82
N ASP A 401 -18.57 14.34 -18.47
CA ASP A 401 -18.38 14.37 -19.93
C ASP A 401 -19.67 14.06 -20.70
N ILE A 402 -20.61 13.30 -20.10
CA ILE A 402 -21.94 13.02 -20.68
C ILE A 402 -22.91 14.19 -20.46
N SER A 403 -22.71 15.00 -19.39
CA SER A 403 -23.59 16.11 -19.02
C SER A 403 -23.16 17.46 -19.63
N SER A 404 -22.01 17.53 -20.27
CA SER A 404 -21.46 18.68 -21.00
C SER A 404 -21.71 18.55 -22.51
#